data_13b94a1be448eb001a637b8a5d511f65
#
_entry.id   13b94a1be448eb001a637b8a5d511f65
#
_cell.length_a   1.000
_cell.length_b   1.000
_cell.length_c   1.000
_cell.angle_alpha   90.00
_cell.angle_beta   90.00
_cell.angle_gamma   90.00
#
_symmetry.space_group_name_H-M   'P 1'
#
loop_
_entity.id
_entity.type
_entity.pdbx_description
1 polymer ?
#
loop_
_entity_poly.entity_id
_entity_poly.type
_entity_poly.pdbx_seq_one_letter_code
_entity_poly.pdbx_strand_id
1 'polypeptide(L)'
;MHEEFSLYSAGALQNTLSSETDIENALLTLAKKIEGWGRIHVIYRLVTYPLSSSTKDWLLRSGYRNSLMNEYLAYTCAMSGELDKALAHETIDSELISSTSEIIEALINGGPTQDMHNYAAGAKVCLNYLTHLLNLPNLTDLKILRTVWLLHDFVVNKVNDYYPNWDKQIKNQIISKANEVIKQDKWLDLIKNTLTTNDTQQFQLAANLYTQYGFGMESTF
;
A
#
# COMPACT_ATOMS: atom_id res chain seq x y z
N MET A 1 -14.45 -19.47 10.22
CA MET A 1 -15.10 -18.93 11.45
C MET A 1 -16.15 -17.95 10.97
N HIS A 2 -17.40 -18.01 11.45
CA HIS A 2 -18.43 -17.06 11.03
C HIS A 2 -18.06 -15.64 11.49
N GLU A 3 -18.28 -14.65 10.63
CA GLU A 3 -17.87 -13.24 10.85
C GLU A 3 -18.45 -12.66 12.14
N GLU A 4 -19.70 -13.01 12.49
CA GLU A 4 -20.36 -12.62 13.73
C GLU A 4 -19.62 -13.09 14.98
N PHE A 5 -19.07 -14.31 14.99
CA PHE A 5 -18.27 -14.80 16.12
C PHE A 5 -16.98 -14.03 16.33
N SER A 6 -16.38 -13.49 15.26
CA SER A 6 -15.16 -12.68 15.37
C SER A 6 -15.42 -11.37 16.12
N LEU A 7 -16.57 -10.75 15.87
CA LEU A 7 -16.96 -9.52 16.56
C LEU A 7 -17.21 -9.75 18.05
N TYR A 8 -17.96 -10.82 18.40
CA TYR A 8 -18.22 -11.20 19.79
C TYR A 8 -16.93 -11.63 20.52
N SER A 9 -16.06 -12.39 19.84
CA SER A 9 -14.79 -12.83 20.40
C SER A 9 -13.89 -11.62 20.72
N ALA A 10 -13.79 -10.64 19.83
CA ALA A 10 -13.03 -9.43 20.08
C ALA A 10 -13.57 -8.62 21.27
N GLY A 11 -14.90 -8.52 21.41
CA GLY A 11 -15.54 -7.89 22.56
C GLY A 11 -15.32 -8.65 23.88
N ALA A 12 -15.37 -9.98 23.85
CA ALA A 12 -15.10 -10.81 25.01
C ALA A 12 -13.63 -10.66 25.49
N LEU A 13 -12.68 -10.65 24.56
CA LEU A 13 -11.25 -10.45 24.88
C LEU A 13 -11.02 -9.11 25.59
N GLN A 14 -11.64 -8.03 25.11
CA GLN A 14 -11.54 -6.72 25.75
C GLN A 14 -12.09 -6.67 27.18
N ASN A 15 -13.14 -7.44 27.46
CA ASN A 15 -13.79 -7.44 28.77
C ASN A 15 -13.16 -8.41 29.78
N THR A 16 -12.36 -9.37 29.30
CA THR A 16 -11.77 -10.42 30.17
C THR A 16 -10.30 -10.20 30.47
N LEU A 17 -9.59 -9.48 29.62
CA LEU A 17 -8.16 -9.20 29.77
C LEU A 17 -7.97 -7.86 30.49
N SER A 18 -7.03 -7.82 31.46
CA SER A 18 -6.79 -6.65 32.31
C SER A 18 -5.63 -5.78 31.82
N SER A 19 -4.79 -6.29 30.90
CA SER A 19 -3.62 -5.60 30.38
C SER A 19 -3.84 -5.20 28.92
N GLU A 20 -3.55 -3.94 28.58
CA GLU A 20 -3.60 -3.46 27.19
C GLU A 20 -2.69 -4.29 26.26
N THR A 21 -1.54 -4.73 26.76
CA THR A 21 -0.62 -5.59 26.00
C THR A 21 -1.22 -6.97 25.71
N ASP A 22 -1.93 -7.55 26.67
CA ASP A 22 -2.60 -8.84 26.47
C ASP A 22 -3.77 -8.70 25.49
N ILE A 23 -4.50 -7.60 25.56
CA ILE A 23 -5.58 -7.27 24.61
C ILE A 23 -5.00 -7.08 23.20
N GLU A 24 -3.94 -6.30 23.06
CA GLU A 24 -3.23 -6.10 21.78
C GLU A 24 -2.82 -7.44 21.16
N ASN A 25 -2.12 -8.29 21.95
CA ASN A 25 -1.65 -9.59 21.48
C ASN A 25 -2.78 -10.54 21.08
N ALA A 26 -3.86 -10.56 21.84
CA ALA A 26 -5.04 -11.38 21.56
C ALA A 26 -5.76 -10.92 20.29
N LEU A 27 -6.00 -9.61 20.13
CA LEU A 27 -6.60 -9.03 18.93
C LEU A 27 -5.71 -9.22 17.71
N LEU A 28 -4.40 -9.02 17.83
CA LEU A 28 -3.45 -9.28 16.74
C LEU A 28 -3.47 -10.75 16.31
N THR A 29 -3.50 -11.66 17.28
CA THR A 29 -3.57 -13.11 17.01
C THR A 29 -4.86 -13.48 16.29
N LEU A 30 -5.98 -12.87 16.67
CA LEU A 30 -7.27 -13.05 16.02
C LEU A 30 -7.24 -12.48 14.60
N ALA A 31 -6.76 -11.25 14.43
CA ALA A 31 -6.67 -10.58 13.13
C ALA A 31 -5.85 -11.38 12.11
N LYS A 32 -4.79 -12.06 12.54
CA LYS A 32 -3.95 -12.94 11.69
C LYS A 32 -4.66 -14.20 11.20
N LYS A 33 -5.75 -14.63 11.86
CA LYS A 33 -6.43 -15.90 11.58
C LYS A 33 -7.75 -15.76 10.82
N ILE A 34 -8.24 -14.54 10.67
CA ILE A 34 -9.56 -14.28 10.09
C ILE A 34 -9.43 -13.35 8.88
N GLU A 35 -10.44 -13.38 8.02
CA GLU A 35 -10.56 -12.58 6.81
C GLU A 35 -11.95 -11.90 6.75
N GLY A 36 -12.18 -11.11 5.72
CA GLY A 36 -13.45 -10.46 5.46
C GLY A 36 -13.81 -9.41 6.51
N TRP A 37 -15.08 -9.26 6.76
CA TRP A 37 -15.62 -8.29 7.74
C TRP A 37 -15.09 -8.53 9.16
N GLY A 38 -14.88 -9.80 9.52
CA GLY A 38 -14.33 -10.14 10.82
C GLY A 38 -12.95 -9.50 11.05
N ARG A 39 -12.06 -9.58 10.04
CA ARG A 39 -10.73 -8.97 10.10
C ARG A 39 -10.81 -7.45 10.18
N ILE A 40 -11.69 -6.82 9.39
CA ILE A 40 -11.90 -5.38 9.42
C ILE A 40 -12.28 -4.91 10.83
N HIS A 41 -13.28 -5.52 11.42
CA HIS A 41 -13.73 -5.17 12.76
C HIS A 41 -12.68 -5.38 13.85
N VAL A 42 -11.90 -6.47 13.76
CA VAL A 42 -10.85 -6.76 14.74
C VAL A 42 -9.71 -5.75 14.62
N ILE A 43 -9.30 -5.38 13.40
CA ILE A 43 -8.25 -4.37 13.20
C ILE A 43 -8.70 -3.00 13.68
N TYR A 44 -9.94 -2.58 13.39
CA TYR A 44 -10.47 -1.32 13.92
C TYR A 44 -10.46 -1.26 15.46
N ARG A 45 -10.69 -2.39 16.13
CA ARG A 45 -10.55 -2.46 17.58
C ARG A 45 -9.10 -2.48 18.04
N LEU A 46 -8.24 -3.23 17.36
CA LEU A 46 -6.82 -3.32 17.68
C LEU A 46 -6.16 -1.93 17.71
N VAL A 47 -6.45 -1.10 16.71
CA VAL A 47 -5.82 0.22 16.58
C VAL A 47 -6.35 1.28 17.57
N THR A 48 -7.34 0.94 18.39
CA THR A 48 -7.77 1.82 19.50
C THR A 48 -6.87 1.71 20.74
N TYR A 49 -5.96 0.74 20.77
CA TYR A 49 -4.99 0.53 21.84
C TYR A 49 -3.60 1.07 21.46
N PRO A 50 -2.74 1.34 22.45
CA PRO A 50 -1.33 1.58 22.18
C PRO A 50 -0.72 0.35 21.49
N LEU A 51 -0.06 0.57 20.34
CA LEU A 51 0.49 -0.51 19.53
C LEU A 51 1.99 -0.67 19.74
N SER A 52 2.44 -1.90 19.93
CA SER A 52 3.85 -2.27 19.89
C SER A 52 4.45 -2.06 18.49
N SER A 53 5.77 -1.90 18.40
CA SER A 53 6.47 -1.76 17.13
C SER A 53 6.24 -2.96 16.21
N SER A 54 6.14 -4.17 16.77
CA SER A 54 5.86 -5.38 16.00
C SER A 54 4.45 -5.41 15.41
N THR A 55 3.46 -4.90 16.13
CA THR A 55 2.10 -4.78 15.61
C THR A 55 2.01 -3.72 14.51
N LYS A 56 2.67 -2.57 14.69
CA LYS A 56 2.76 -1.54 13.66
C LYS A 56 3.40 -2.07 12.38
N ASP A 57 4.53 -2.77 12.50
CA ASP A 57 5.20 -3.40 11.36
C ASP A 57 4.28 -4.43 10.66
N TRP A 58 3.58 -5.26 11.43
CA TRP A 58 2.62 -6.21 10.86
C TRP A 58 1.46 -5.52 10.14
N LEU A 59 0.92 -4.42 10.67
CA LEU A 59 -0.14 -3.64 10.00
C LEU A 59 0.32 -3.18 8.62
N LEU A 60 1.57 -2.71 8.51
CA LEU A 60 2.14 -2.22 7.26
C LEU A 60 2.42 -3.34 6.25
N ARG A 61 2.84 -4.53 6.70
CA ARG A 61 3.24 -5.64 5.80
C ARG A 61 2.10 -6.57 5.44
N SER A 62 1.11 -6.72 6.32
CA SER A 62 0.07 -7.74 6.15
C SER A 62 -1.31 -7.33 6.63
N GLY A 63 -1.40 -6.39 7.58
CA GLY A 63 -2.64 -6.03 8.24
C GLY A 63 -3.69 -5.45 7.28
N TYR A 64 -3.28 -4.66 6.32
CA TYR A 64 -4.16 -4.04 5.33
C TYR A 64 -4.77 -5.03 4.33
N ARG A 65 -4.17 -6.21 4.13
CA ARG A 65 -4.67 -7.22 3.19
C ARG A 65 -5.96 -7.83 3.69
N ASN A 66 -6.95 -7.88 2.81
CA ASN A 66 -8.26 -8.45 3.15
C ASN A 66 -8.89 -9.11 1.90
N SER A 67 -9.53 -10.25 2.10
CA SER A 67 -10.21 -11.00 1.04
C SER A 67 -11.37 -10.26 0.38
N LEU A 68 -11.95 -9.25 1.04
CA LEU A 68 -12.94 -8.38 0.42
C LEU A 68 -12.26 -7.33 -0.47
N MET A 69 -11.57 -6.39 0.15
CA MET A 69 -10.86 -5.28 -0.51
C MET A 69 -9.83 -4.71 0.47
N ASN A 70 -8.61 -4.41 -0.01
CA ASN A 70 -7.57 -3.76 0.79
C ASN A 70 -7.97 -2.34 1.19
N GLU A 71 -8.79 -1.69 0.39
CA GLU A 71 -9.29 -0.32 0.57
C GLU A 71 -10.00 -0.13 1.91
N TYR A 72 -10.62 -1.17 2.48
CA TYR A 72 -11.22 -1.10 3.82
C TYR A 72 -10.21 -0.83 4.94
N LEU A 73 -8.97 -1.29 4.78
CA LEU A 73 -7.97 -1.29 5.84
C LEU A 73 -6.73 -0.46 5.54
N ALA A 74 -6.49 -0.10 4.27
CA ALA A 74 -5.28 0.58 3.84
C ALA A 74 -5.02 1.87 4.62
N TYR A 75 -6.02 2.74 4.75
CA TYR A 75 -5.89 3.98 5.50
C TYR A 75 -5.58 3.73 6.99
N THR A 76 -6.37 2.88 7.63
CA THR A 76 -6.21 2.55 9.05
C THR A 76 -4.85 1.94 9.34
N CYS A 77 -4.39 1.02 8.49
CA CYS A 77 -3.08 0.39 8.64
C CYS A 77 -1.93 1.36 8.36
N ALA A 78 -2.04 2.22 7.34
CA ALA A 78 -1.03 3.24 7.05
C ALA A 78 -0.88 4.24 8.21
N MET A 79 -2.00 4.71 8.76
CA MET A 79 -2.00 5.65 9.88
C MET A 79 -1.49 5.00 11.18
N SER A 80 -2.10 3.89 11.59
CA SER A 80 -1.79 3.25 12.87
C SER A 80 -0.45 2.51 12.87
N GLY A 81 -0.01 2.04 11.70
CA GLY A 81 1.33 1.48 11.47
C GLY A 81 2.42 2.54 11.33
N GLU A 82 2.05 3.84 11.29
CA GLU A 82 2.99 4.95 11.11
C GLU A 82 3.84 4.82 9.83
N LEU A 83 3.20 4.57 8.69
CA LEU A 83 3.87 4.35 7.40
C LEU A 83 4.82 5.50 7.02
N ASP A 84 4.46 6.74 7.35
CA ASP A 84 5.30 7.92 7.11
C ASP A 84 6.62 7.88 7.89
N LYS A 85 6.62 7.33 9.10
CA LYS A 85 7.82 7.14 9.90
C LYS A 85 8.62 5.93 9.42
N ALA A 86 7.94 4.83 9.08
CA ALA A 86 8.61 3.65 8.54
C ALA A 86 9.38 3.96 7.25
N LEU A 87 8.82 4.77 6.34
CA LEU A 87 9.48 5.21 5.12
C LEU A 87 10.46 6.38 5.31
N ALA A 88 10.55 6.97 6.50
CA ALA A 88 11.54 8.00 6.80
C ALA A 88 12.91 7.42 7.18
N HIS A 89 13.03 6.12 7.40
CA HIS A 89 14.32 5.46 7.63
C HIS A 89 15.16 5.49 6.35
N GLU A 90 16.46 5.59 6.51
CA GLU A 90 17.41 5.65 5.39
C GLU A 90 17.40 4.38 4.53
N THR A 91 17.23 3.23 5.19
CA THR A 91 17.15 1.92 4.52
C THR A 91 15.89 1.19 4.94
N ILE A 92 15.21 0.62 3.96
CA ILE A 92 14.03 -0.23 4.15
C ILE A 92 14.17 -1.50 3.30
N ASP A 93 13.50 -2.56 3.69
CA ASP A 93 13.52 -3.81 2.94
C ASP A 93 12.51 -3.85 1.78
N SER A 94 12.70 -4.82 0.89
CA SER A 94 11.85 -5.00 -0.30
C SER A 94 10.41 -5.38 0.04
N GLU A 95 10.18 -6.07 1.16
CA GLU A 95 8.84 -6.42 1.59
C GLU A 95 8.03 -5.19 1.99
N LEU A 96 8.63 -4.25 2.74
CA LEU A 96 7.98 -2.99 3.09
C LEU A 96 7.68 -2.14 1.84
N ILE A 97 8.57 -2.12 0.86
CA ILE A 97 8.32 -1.46 -0.43
C ILE A 97 7.13 -2.08 -1.16
N SER A 98 7.10 -3.41 -1.27
CA SER A 98 6.01 -4.11 -1.96
C SER A 98 4.66 -3.88 -1.28
N SER A 99 4.62 -3.96 0.05
CA SER A 99 3.39 -3.69 0.80
C SER A 99 2.99 -2.22 0.75
N THR A 100 3.94 -1.29 0.75
CA THR A 100 3.67 0.14 0.54
C THR A 100 3.04 0.40 -0.83
N SER A 101 3.48 -0.31 -1.89
CA SER A 101 2.85 -0.21 -3.21
C SER A 101 1.37 -0.58 -3.14
N GLU A 102 1.04 -1.70 -2.51
CA GLU A 102 -0.35 -2.16 -2.36
C GLU A 102 -1.19 -1.18 -1.52
N ILE A 103 -0.62 -0.59 -0.46
CA ILE A 103 -1.29 0.41 0.37
C ILE A 103 -1.54 1.70 -0.44
N ILE A 104 -0.55 2.21 -1.16
CA ILE A 104 -0.69 3.41 -1.99
C ILE A 104 -1.76 3.18 -3.07
N GLU A 105 -1.75 2.04 -3.73
CA GLU A 105 -2.75 1.68 -4.73
C GLU A 105 -4.16 1.67 -4.13
N ALA A 106 -4.35 1.01 -2.98
CA ALA A 106 -5.63 0.96 -2.30
C ALA A 106 -6.11 2.35 -1.86
N LEU A 107 -5.21 3.21 -1.36
CA LEU A 107 -5.54 4.59 -0.98
C LEU A 107 -5.92 5.45 -2.20
N ILE A 108 -5.28 5.26 -3.36
CA ILE A 108 -5.59 6.00 -4.60
C ILE A 108 -6.89 5.53 -5.23
N ASN A 109 -7.15 4.22 -5.24
CA ASN A 109 -8.40 3.65 -5.72
C ASN A 109 -9.58 4.15 -4.91
N GLY A 110 -9.36 4.39 -3.61
CA GLY A 110 -10.41 4.77 -2.69
C GLY A 110 -11.42 3.65 -2.49
N GLY A 111 -12.43 3.89 -1.68
CA GLY A 111 -13.44 2.89 -1.36
C GLY A 111 -14.48 3.45 -0.42
N PRO A 112 -15.17 2.58 0.32
CA PRO A 112 -16.20 3.00 1.25
C PRO A 112 -15.66 3.59 2.56
N THR A 113 -14.34 3.72 2.69
CA THR A 113 -13.64 4.25 3.88
C THR A 113 -12.78 5.45 3.50
N GLN A 114 -11.94 5.91 4.44
CA GLN A 114 -10.96 6.96 4.20
C GLN A 114 -9.91 6.51 3.17
N ASP A 115 -9.48 7.45 2.35
CA ASP A 115 -8.60 7.24 1.21
C ASP A 115 -7.39 8.21 1.20
N MET A 116 -6.71 8.34 0.07
CA MET A 116 -5.55 9.22 -0.08
C MET A 116 -5.89 10.71 0.20
N HIS A 117 -7.13 11.15 -0.03
CA HIS A 117 -7.57 12.50 0.27
C HIS A 117 -7.56 12.80 1.78
N ASN A 118 -7.86 11.78 2.60
CA ASN A 118 -7.88 11.90 4.06
C ASN A 118 -6.49 11.69 4.69
N TYR A 119 -5.54 11.14 3.94
CA TYR A 119 -4.22 10.77 4.46
C TYR A 119 -3.27 11.96 4.48
N ALA A 120 -3.21 12.68 5.59
CA ALA A 120 -2.40 13.89 5.74
C ALA A 120 -0.90 13.69 5.43
N ALA A 121 -0.35 12.51 5.66
CA ALA A 121 1.03 12.17 5.33
C ALA A 121 1.21 11.63 3.89
N GLY A 122 0.13 11.54 3.10
CA GLY A 122 0.10 10.87 1.80
C GLY A 122 1.17 11.36 0.83
N ALA A 123 1.28 12.68 0.67
CA ALA A 123 2.30 13.26 -0.23
C ALA A 123 3.73 12.89 0.18
N LYS A 124 4.04 12.97 1.49
CA LYS A 124 5.36 12.60 2.04
C LYS A 124 5.64 11.12 1.87
N VAL A 125 4.65 10.27 2.14
CA VAL A 125 4.74 8.81 1.94
C VAL A 125 5.04 8.49 0.48
N CYS A 126 4.31 9.07 -0.47
CA CYS A 126 4.54 8.86 -1.90
C CYS A 126 5.93 9.33 -2.34
N LEU A 127 6.41 10.48 -1.84
CA LEU A 127 7.74 10.99 -2.15
C LEU A 127 8.85 10.07 -1.62
N ASN A 128 8.74 9.61 -0.36
CA ASN A 128 9.70 8.69 0.25
C ASN A 128 9.69 7.33 -0.45
N TYR A 129 8.51 6.79 -0.76
CA TYR A 129 8.37 5.55 -1.52
C TYR A 129 9.13 5.59 -2.85
N LEU A 130 8.93 6.64 -3.66
CA LEU A 130 9.65 6.80 -4.91
C LEU A 130 11.16 6.98 -4.72
N THR A 131 11.57 7.65 -3.65
CA THR A 131 12.99 7.82 -3.31
C THR A 131 13.64 6.47 -3.00
N HIS A 132 12.97 5.61 -2.23
CA HIS A 132 13.47 4.25 -1.96
C HIS A 132 13.51 3.39 -3.22
N LEU A 133 12.52 3.50 -4.12
CA LEU A 133 12.53 2.76 -5.39
C LEU A 133 13.74 3.11 -6.27
N LEU A 134 14.14 4.38 -6.29
CA LEU A 134 15.32 4.82 -7.03
C LEU A 134 16.62 4.25 -6.42
N ASN A 135 16.65 4.02 -5.11
CA ASN A 135 17.79 3.45 -4.39
C ASN A 135 17.81 1.90 -4.39
N LEU A 136 16.78 1.24 -4.94
CA LEU A 136 16.65 -0.21 -5.01
C LEU A 136 16.60 -0.69 -6.48
N PRO A 137 17.70 -0.58 -7.24
CA PRO A 137 17.70 -0.85 -8.68
C PRO A 137 17.36 -2.31 -9.04
N ASN A 138 17.60 -3.24 -8.13
CA ASN A 138 17.36 -4.67 -8.35
C ASN A 138 15.91 -5.10 -8.05
N LEU A 139 15.10 -4.19 -7.51
CA LEU A 139 13.70 -4.50 -7.25
C LEU A 139 12.92 -4.41 -8.56
N THR A 140 12.42 -5.57 -9.02
CA THR A 140 11.71 -5.73 -10.29
C THR A 140 10.41 -6.49 -10.06
N ASP A 141 9.30 -5.74 -9.93
CA ASP A 141 7.96 -6.28 -9.82
C ASP A 141 7.00 -5.37 -10.63
N LEU A 142 6.27 -5.95 -11.57
CA LEU A 142 5.32 -5.20 -12.42
C LEU A 142 4.20 -4.55 -11.62
N LYS A 143 3.85 -5.06 -10.44
CA LYS A 143 2.89 -4.42 -9.54
C LYS A 143 3.42 -3.08 -9.03
N ILE A 144 4.71 -3.02 -8.70
CA ILE A 144 5.37 -1.77 -8.29
C ILE A 144 5.32 -0.76 -9.43
N LEU A 145 5.68 -1.17 -10.65
CA LEU A 145 5.60 -0.30 -11.83
C LEU A 145 4.17 0.23 -12.05
N ARG A 146 3.16 -0.63 -11.94
CA ARG A 146 1.76 -0.24 -12.03
C ARG A 146 1.41 0.82 -10.98
N THR A 147 1.82 0.62 -9.73
CA THR A 147 1.57 1.58 -8.65
C THR A 147 2.24 2.93 -8.92
N VAL A 148 3.47 2.94 -9.45
CA VAL A 148 4.17 4.19 -9.80
C VAL A 148 3.42 4.93 -10.91
N TRP A 149 2.91 4.23 -11.93
CA TRP A 149 2.08 4.82 -12.97
C TRP A 149 0.77 5.38 -12.42
N LEU A 150 0.08 4.59 -11.60
CA LEU A 150 -1.16 5.01 -10.95
C LEU A 150 -0.95 6.26 -10.09
N LEU A 151 0.16 6.31 -9.35
CA LEU A 151 0.54 7.46 -8.54
C LEU A 151 0.85 8.69 -9.41
N HIS A 152 1.58 8.52 -10.51
CA HIS A 152 1.85 9.61 -11.45
C HIS A 152 0.54 10.19 -12.01
N ASP A 153 -0.35 9.33 -12.53
CA ASP A 153 -1.65 9.74 -13.06
C ASP A 153 -2.50 10.44 -12.00
N PHE A 154 -2.54 9.89 -10.79
CA PHE A 154 -3.25 10.47 -9.66
C PHE A 154 -2.78 11.89 -9.35
N VAL A 155 -1.45 12.10 -9.27
CA VAL A 155 -0.91 13.44 -8.95
C VAL A 155 -1.13 14.44 -10.06
N VAL A 156 -1.05 14.01 -11.32
CA VAL A 156 -1.25 14.89 -12.48
C VAL A 156 -2.72 15.27 -12.66
N ASN A 157 -3.64 14.30 -12.52
CA ASN A 157 -5.02 14.44 -12.99
C ASN A 157 -6.04 14.59 -11.85
N LYS A 158 -5.75 14.13 -10.62
CA LYS A 158 -6.74 14.09 -9.53
C LYS A 158 -6.39 14.99 -8.35
N VAL A 159 -5.11 15.21 -8.05
CA VAL A 159 -4.70 16.03 -6.91
C VAL A 159 -4.92 17.50 -7.20
N ASN A 160 -5.84 18.11 -6.49
CA ASN A 160 -6.18 19.53 -6.56
C ASN A 160 -5.91 20.23 -5.23
N ASP A 161 -6.31 21.49 -5.10
CA ASP A 161 -6.03 22.33 -3.91
C ASP A 161 -6.78 21.89 -2.64
N TYR A 162 -7.72 20.95 -2.75
CA TYR A 162 -8.43 20.38 -1.60
C TYR A 162 -7.68 19.22 -0.92
N TYR A 163 -6.59 18.71 -1.55
CA TYR A 163 -5.79 17.65 -0.94
C TYR A 163 -4.83 18.26 0.09
N PRO A 164 -4.91 17.91 1.39
CA PRO A 164 -4.04 18.47 2.41
C PRO A 164 -2.59 18.04 2.19
N ASN A 165 -1.66 19.01 2.35
CA ASN A 165 -0.20 18.77 2.23
C ASN A 165 0.31 18.34 0.85
N TRP A 166 -0.47 18.58 -0.22
CA TRP A 166 -0.07 18.34 -1.60
C TRP A 166 0.23 19.68 -2.31
N ASP A 167 1.21 20.43 -1.80
CA ASP A 167 1.62 21.67 -2.44
C ASP A 167 2.27 21.44 -3.81
N LYS A 168 2.43 22.52 -4.58
CA LYS A 168 2.98 22.45 -5.94
C LYS A 168 4.40 21.89 -5.96
N GLN A 169 5.21 22.16 -4.94
CA GLN A 169 6.59 21.72 -4.89
C GLN A 169 6.66 20.19 -4.72
N ILE A 170 5.92 19.65 -3.76
CA ILE A 170 5.92 18.19 -3.51
C ILE A 170 5.29 17.43 -4.68
N LYS A 171 4.22 17.96 -5.31
CA LYS A 171 3.65 17.38 -6.53
C LYS A 171 4.67 17.29 -7.65
N ASN A 172 5.41 18.35 -7.93
CA ASN A 172 6.46 18.34 -8.95
C ASN A 172 7.59 17.34 -8.64
N GLN A 173 7.98 17.20 -7.37
CA GLN A 173 8.99 16.23 -6.96
C GLN A 173 8.49 14.79 -7.16
N ILE A 174 7.26 14.50 -6.81
CA ILE A 174 6.63 13.18 -7.00
C ILE A 174 6.57 12.85 -8.50
N ILE A 175 6.09 13.76 -9.33
CA ILE A 175 6.02 13.57 -10.79
C ILE A 175 7.41 13.33 -11.38
N SER A 176 8.40 14.12 -10.99
CA SER A 176 9.79 13.96 -11.47
C SER A 176 10.36 12.59 -11.11
N LYS A 177 10.23 12.18 -9.84
CA LYS A 177 10.74 10.87 -9.39
C LYS A 177 9.96 9.70 -9.99
N ALA A 178 8.65 9.81 -10.13
CA ALA A 178 7.86 8.79 -10.81
C ALA A 178 8.33 8.58 -12.26
N ASN A 179 8.54 9.67 -12.99
CA ASN A 179 9.09 9.62 -14.35
C ASN A 179 10.49 8.99 -14.39
N GLU A 180 11.35 9.28 -13.39
CA GLU A 180 12.69 8.69 -13.30
C GLU A 180 12.62 7.18 -13.05
N VAL A 181 11.72 6.72 -12.18
CA VAL A 181 11.48 5.27 -11.96
C VAL A 181 10.96 4.61 -13.23
N ILE A 182 9.94 5.19 -13.88
CA ILE A 182 9.29 4.64 -15.07
C ILE A 182 10.26 4.49 -16.25
N LYS A 183 11.20 5.43 -16.42
CA LYS A 183 12.17 5.44 -17.54
C LYS A 183 13.31 4.44 -17.39
N GLN A 184 13.38 3.66 -16.30
CA GLN A 184 14.46 2.67 -16.16
C GLN A 184 14.28 1.51 -17.15
N ASP A 185 15.32 1.17 -17.90
CA ASP A 185 15.30 0.13 -18.95
C ASP A 185 14.85 -1.25 -18.42
N LYS A 186 15.14 -1.54 -17.15
CA LYS A 186 14.73 -2.80 -16.50
C LYS A 186 13.24 -3.14 -16.65
N TRP A 187 12.39 -2.13 -16.73
CA TRP A 187 10.95 -2.34 -16.83
C TRP A 187 10.52 -2.87 -18.20
N LEU A 188 11.12 -2.35 -19.26
CA LEU A 188 10.84 -2.84 -20.61
C LEU A 188 11.26 -4.30 -20.79
N ASP A 189 12.43 -4.65 -20.27
CA ASP A 189 12.91 -6.03 -20.29
C ASP A 189 12.03 -6.96 -19.46
N LEU A 190 11.62 -6.52 -18.28
CA LEU A 190 10.70 -7.28 -17.43
C LEU A 190 9.34 -7.50 -18.10
N ILE A 191 8.76 -6.45 -18.71
CA ILE A 191 7.49 -6.56 -19.45
C ILE A 191 7.62 -7.56 -20.60
N LYS A 192 8.66 -7.43 -21.46
CA LYS A 192 8.89 -8.35 -22.57
C LYS A 192 9.02 -9.81 -22.12
N ASN A 193 9.81 -10.04 -21.07
CA ASN A 193 9.98 -11.37 -20.51
C ASN A 193 8.67 -11.93 -19.93
N THR A 194 7.88 -11.08 -19.26
CA THR A 194 6.61 -11.50 -18.68
C THR A 194 5.55 -11.80 -19.75
N LEU A 195 5.57 -11.12 -20.90
CA LEU A 195 4.68 -11.42 -22.03
C LEU A 195 4.93 -12.80 -22.65
N THR A 196 6.04 -13.46 -22.32
CA THR A 196 6.32 -14.84 -22.76
C THR A 196 5.96 -15.90 -21.70
N THR A 197 5.46 -15.49 -20.54
CA THR A 197 5.09 -16.43 -19.46
C THR A 197 3.74 -17.09 -19.69
N ASN A 198 3.57 -18.29 -19.12
CA ASN A 198 2.28 -18.99 -19.09
C ASN A 198 1.37 -18.55 -17.92
N ASP A 199 1.84 -17.66 -17.05
CA ASP A 199 1.02 -17.10 -15.97
C ASP A 199 0.08 -16.04 -16.53
N THR A 200 -1.21 -16.37 -16.61
CA THR A 200 -2.24 -15.50 -17.19
C THR A 200 -2.34 -14.14 -16.47
N GLN A 201 -2.18 -14.12 -15.15
CA GLN A 201 -2.30 -12.87 -14.38
C GLN A 201 -1.10 -11.94 -14.66
N GLN A 202 0.10 -12.50 -14.65
CA GLN A 202 1.32 -11.75 -14.96
C GLN A 202 1.33 -11.28 -16.42
N PHE A 203 0.91 -12.15 -17.34
CA PHE A 203 0.74 -11.79 -18.75
C PHE A 203 -0.23 -10.60 -18.93
N GLN A 204 -1.41 -10.66 -18.32
CA GLN A 204 -2.39 -9.58 -18.42
C GLN A 204 -1.85 -8.26 -17.84
N LEU A 205 -1.15 -8.33 -16.70
CA LEU A 205 -0.52 -7.16 -16.11
C LEU A 205 0.53 -6.54 -17.06
N ALA A 206 1.40 -7.36 -17.61
CA ALA A 206 2.43 -6.93 -18.57
C ALA A 206 1.80 -6.35 -19.85
N ALA A 207 0.77 -6.98 -20.40
CA ALA A 207 0.06 -6.51 -21.58
C ALA A 207 -0.63 -5.15 -21.35
N ASN A 208 -1.26 -4.96 -20.19
CA ASN A 208 -1.85 -3.70 -19.81
C ASN A 208 -0.79 -2.59 -19.67
N LEU A 209 0.32 -2.87 -19.00
CA LEU A 209 1.42 -1.93 -18.87
C LEU A 209 2.03 -1.56 -20.23
N TYR A 210 2.17 -2.53 -21.13
CA TYR A 210 2.69 -2.31 -22.47
C TYR A 210 1.79 -1.40 -23.31
N THR A 211 0.48 -1.63 -23.26
CA THR A 211 -0.49 -0.92 -24.10
C THR A 211 -0.92 0.44 -23.55
N GLN A 212 -1.19 0.51 -22.25
CA GLN A 212 -1.70 1.75 -21.62
C GLN A 212 -0.63 2.81 -21.44
N TYR A 213 0.61 2.39 -21.23
CA TYR A 213 1.69 3.28 -20.83
C TYR A 213 2.77 3.47 -21.90
N GLY A 214 2.51 2.99 -23.14
CA GLY A 214 3.37 3.27 -24.28
C GLY A 214 4.77 2.65 -24.23
N PHE A 215 4.97 1.64 -23.39
CA PHE A 215 6.20 0.86 -23.39
C PHE A 215 6.32 0.09 -24.72
N GLY A 216 6.77 0.73 -25.77
CA GLY A 216 6.91 0.10 -27.09
C GLY A 216 6.67 1.03 -28.28
N MET A 217 6.25 2.26 -28.07
CA MET A 217 6.04 3.21 -29.17
C MET A 217 7.28 4.01 -29.55
N GLU A 218 8.40 3.89 -28.85
CA GLU A 218 9.62 4.66 -29.13
C GLU A 218 10.66 3.95 -30.02
N SER A 219 10.34 2.83 -30.65
CA SER A 219 11.32 2.11 -31.49
C SER A 219 10.96 2.00 -32.97
N THR A 220 10.13 2.92 -33.48
CA THR A 220 9.85 2.99 -34.94
C THR A 220 9.79 4.44 -35.42
N PHE A 221 10.92 5.17 -35.26
CA PHE A 221 11.26 6.30 -36.15
C PHE A 221 12.77 6.46 -36.23
#